data_76634c063889491586b17614f4beba26
#
_entry.id   76634c063889491586b17614f4beba26
#
_cell.length_a   1.000
_cell.length_b   1.000
_cell.length_c   1.000
_cell.angle_alpha   90.00
_cell.angle_beta   90.00
_cell.angle_gamma   90.00
#
_symmetry.space_group_name_H-M   'P 1'
#
loop_
_entity.id
_entity.type
_entity.pdbx_description
1 polymer ?
#
loop_
_entity_poly.entity_id
_entity_poly.type
_entity_poly.pdbx_seq_one_letter_code
_entity_poly.pdbx_strand_id
1 'polypeptide(L)'
;MWEDAWAKSEEWQKAVEQLTADGKVAHWGISVNRWEPNNCLKTLETGLISSVQVIYNIFDQNPEDQLFPLCKKLDVGIIARVPFDEGSLTGLMTYETTFPADDWRSTYFVPENLTSSVDHANALKPLLPTGMDLPEMALRFILANPDVGTIIPGMRKIKHVVSNIACSDGATLSDNLVAELRKHRWERQPTEWSQ
;
A
#
# COMPACT_ATOMS: atom_id res chain seq x y z
N MET A 1 -13.99 0.16 3.87
CA MET A 1 -12.72 0.60 4.49
C MET A 1 -13.07 1.58 5.59
N TRP A 2 -12.20 1.76 6.60
CA TRP A 2 -12.49 2.61 7.75
C TRP A 2 -12.48 4.10 7.39
N GLU A 3 -13.34 4.87 8.06
CA GLU A 3 -13.43 6.33 7.95
C GLU A 3 -13.67 6.95 9.33
N ASP A 4 -13.12 8.15 9.56
CA ASP A 4 -13.30 8.88 10.83
C ASP A 4 -14.76 9.25 11.15
N ALA A 5 -15.63 9.24 10.14
CA ALA A 5 -17.07 9.40 10.36
C ALA A 5 -17.64 8.30 11.28
N TRP A 6 -17.08 7.09 11.26
CA TRP A 6 -17.47 5.97 12.10
C TRP A 6 -16.93 6.10 13.52
N ALA A 7 -15.84 6.85 13.72
CA ALA A 7 -15.27 7.09 15.03
C ALA A 7 -16.19 7.90 15.98
N LYS A 8 -17.25 8.51 15.44
CA LYS A 8 -18.24 9.23 16.23
C LYS A 8 -19.15 8.32 17.07
N SER A 9 -19.28 7.04 16.71
CA SER A 9 -20.04 6.06 17.46
C SER A 9 -19.17 5.50 18.59
N GLU A 10 -19.63 5.59 19.85
CA GLU A 10 -18.98 4.95 20.98
C GLU A 10 -19.15 3.42 21.01
N GLU A 11 -20.03 2.88 20.19
CA GLU A 11 -20.35 1.44 20.19
C GLU A 11 -19.15 0.57 19.79
N TRP A 12 -18.41 0.97 18.76
CA TRP A 12 -17.23 0.23 18.34
C TRP A 12 -16.11 0.30 19.38
N GLN A 13 -15.94 1.44 20.06
CA GLN A 13 -14.93 1.60 21.11
C GLN A 13 -15.24 0.67 22.29
N LYS A 14 -16.50 0.66 22.76
CA LYS A 14 -16.96 -0.25 23.81
C LYS A 14 -16.78 -1.72 23.44
N ALA A 15 -17.05 -2.07 22.17
CA ALA A 15 -16.84 -3.43 21.68
C ALA A 15 -15.35 -3.82 21.67
N VAL A 16 -14.47 -2.93 21.20
CA VAL A 16 -13.01 -3.11 21.20
C VAL A 16 -12.50 -3.30 22.62
N GLU A 17 -12.86 -2.42 23.54
CA GLU A 17 -12.46 -2.47 24.96
C GLU A 17 -12.94 -3.77 25.62
N GLN A 18 -14.22 -4.14 25.42
CA GLN A 18 -14.78 -5.36 26.00
C GLN A 18 -14.08 -6.63 25.48
N LEU A 19 -13.89 -6.74 24.16
CA LEU A 19 -13.26 -7.91 23.56
C LEU A 19 -11.76 -8.04 23.92
N THR A 20 -11.10 -6.91 24.14
CA THR A 20 -9.73 -6.87 24.64
C THR A 20 -9.68 -7.30 26.11
N ALA A 21 -10.57 -6.77 26.97
CA ALA A 21 -10.68 -7.13 28.36
C ALA A 21 -11.03 -8.62 28.57
N ASP A 22 -11.88 -9.19 27.70
CA ASP A 22 -12.21 -10.60 27.66
C ASP A 22 -11.04 -11.50 27.18
N GLY A 23 -9.93 -10.92 26.75
CA GLY A 23 -8.77 -11.66 26.21
C GLY A 23 -9.03 -12.31 24.85
N LYS A 24 -10.11 -11.92 24.14
CA LYS A 24 -10.47 -12.49 22.82
C LYS A 24 -9.68 -11.88 21.69
N VAL A 25 -9.27 -10.61 21.80
CA VAL A 25 -8.47 -9.89 20.82
C VAL A 25 -7.36 -9.15 21.54
N ALA A 26 -6.11 -9.37 21.13
CA ALA A 26 -4.94 -8.72 21.71
C ALA A 26 -4.68 -7.35 21.09
N HIS A 27 -4.84 -7.23 19.76
CA HIS A 27 -4.54 -6.03 18.99
C HIS A 27 -5.57 -5.78 17.91
N TRP A 28 -5.89 -4.53 17.66
CA TRP A 28 -6.86 -4.10 16.67
C TRP A 28 -6.17 -3.31 15.55
N GLY A 29 -6.60 -3.54 14.32
CA GLY A 29 -6.14 -2.79 13.16
C GLY A 29 -7.29 -2.30 12.31
N ILE A 30 -7.06 -1.25 11.55
CA ILE A 30 -8.01 -0.73 10.57
C ILE A 30 -7.41 -0.76 9.16
N SER A 31 -8.27 -0.92 8.15
CA SER A 31 -7.90 -0.77 6.75
C SER A 31 -8.49 0.53 6.23
N VAL A 32 -7.65 1.41 5.68
CA VAL A 32 -8.05 2.76 5.29
C VAL A 32 -8.28 2.89 3.79
N ASN A 33 -9.00 3.94 3.40
CA ASN A 33 -9.33 4.21 2.01
C ASN A 33 -8.09 4.61 1.20
N ARG A 34 -8.02 4.18 -0.08
CA ARG A 34 -6.96 4.54 -1.01
C ARG A 34 -6.91 6.05 -1.26
N TRP A 35 -8.09 6.63 -1.49
CA TRP A 35 -8.23 8.03 -1.91
C TRP A 35 -8.14 9.01 -0.76
N GLU A 36 -8.43 8.55 0.45
CA GLU A 36 -8.44 9.34 1.67
C GLU A 36 -7.69 8.62 2.80
N PRO A 37 -6.37 8.32 2.65
CA PRO A 37 -5.63 7.57 3.66
C PRO A 37 -5.56 8.30 5.01
N ASN A 38 -5.77 9.60 5.02
CA ASN A 38 -5.80 10.42 6.24
C ASN A 38 -7.18 10.44 6.92
N ASN A 39 -8.23 9.84 6.33
CA ASN A 39 -9.57 9.77 6.92
C ASN A 39 -9.64 8.68 8.00
N CYS A 40 -8.67 8.63 8.89
CA CYS A 40 -8.59 7.74 10.06
C CYS A 40 -7.78 8.35 11.21
N LEU A 41 -7.30 9.59 11.07
CA LEU A 41 -6.40 10.19 12.04
C LEU A 41 -7.05 10.33 13.42
N LYS A 42 -8.33 10.73 13.48
CA LYS A 42 -9.09 10.83 14.74
C LYS A 42 -9.33 9.47 15.39
N THR A 43 -9.51 8.44 14.56
CA THR A 43 -9.65 7.07 15.06
C THR A 43 -8.36 6.60 15.73
N LEU A 44 -7.20 6.90 15.15
CA LEU A 44 -5.90 6.54 15.72
C LEU A 44 -5.65 7.29 17.05
N GLU A 45 -6.09 8.55 17.16
CA GLU A 45 -5.97 9.35 18.38
C GLU A 45 -6.76 8.78 19.57
N THR A 46 -7.70 7.84 19.35
CA THR A 46 -8.39 7.13 20.45
C THR A 46 -7.47 6.22 21.25
N GLY A 47 -6.31 5.82 20.69
CA GLY A 47 -5.38 4.88 21.31
C GLY A 47 -5.84 3.41 21.29
N LEU A 48 -6.96 3.10 20.64
CA LEU A 48 -7.51 1.74 20.59
C LEU A 48 -6.97 0.91 19.39
N ILE A 49 -6.28 1.55 18.45
CA ILE A 49 -5.81 0.94 17.22
C ILE A 49 -4.31 0.74 17.26
N SER A 50 -3.86 -0.50 17.06
CA SER A 50 -2.45 -0.89 17.11
C SER A 50 -1.82 -0.97 15.71
N SER A 51 -2.61 -1.05 14.64
CA SER A 51 -2.08 -1.11 13.27
C SER A 51 -3.01 -0.52 12.24
N VAL A 52 -2.41 -0.01 11.15
CA VAL A 52 -3.12 0.52 9.98
C VAL A 52 -2.68 -0.24 8.74
N GLN A 53 -3.63 -0.76 7.98
CA GLN A 53 -3.39 -1.31 6.65
C GLN A 53 -3.74 -0.24 5.60
N VAL A 54 -2.75 0.18 4.81
CA VAL A 54 -2.86 1.29 3.86
C VAL A 54 -2.19 0.94 2.53
N ILE A 55 -2.71 1.46 1.42
CA ILE A 55 -2.01 1.40 0.14
C ILE A 55 -0.77 2.31 0.22
N TYR A 56 0.38 1.70 -0.03
CA TYR A 56 1.65 2.42 -0.12
C TYR A 56 2.59 1.71 -1.10
N ASN A 57 3.03 2.43 -2.11
CA ASN A 57 3.94 1.96 -3.15
C ASN A 57 4.61 3.17 -3.84
N ILE A 58 5.41 2.94 -4.90
CA ILE A 58 6.14 4.01 -5.61
C ILE A 58 5.20 5.11 -6.12
N PHE A 59 3.96 4.78 -6.46
CA PHE A 59 2.98 5.74 -7.00
C PHE A 59 2.10 6.36 -5.90
N ASP A 60 1.65 5.56 -4.94
CA ASP A 60 0.78 6.00 -3.85
C ASP A 60 1.63 6.32 -2.60
N GLN A 61 2.18 7.52 -2.53
CA GLN A 61 3.04 7.99 -1.43
C GLN A 61 2.33 8.95 -0.46
N ASN A 62 1.09 9.31 -0.71
CA ASN A 62 0.30 10.24 0.10
C ASN A 62 0.14 9.86 1.59
N PRO A 63 0.22 8.58 2.02
CA PRO A 63 0.24 8.26 3.46
C PRO A 63 1.43 8.89 4.23
N GLU A 64 2.54 9.19 3.56
CA GLU A 64 3.70 9.82 4.19
C GLU A 64 3.42 11.25 4.66
N ASP A 65 2.41 11.93 4.09
CA ASP A 65 2.16 13.34 4.36
C ASP A 65 1.65 13.59 5.79
N GLN A 66 0.76 12.74 6.31
CA GLN A 66 0.14 12.89 7.63
C GLN A 66 0.00 11.57 8.40
N LEU A 67 -0.41 10.48 7.72
CA LEU A 67 -0.72 9.22 8.38
C LEU A 67 0.53 8.61 9.02
N PHE A 68 1.63 8.48 8.29
CA PHE A 68 2.86 7.88 8.82
C PHE A 68 3.45 8.66 9.99
N PRO A 69 3.57 10.00 9.94
CA PRO A 69 3.99 10.78 11.09
C PRO A 69 3.12 10.57 12.34
N LEU A 70 1.80 10.46 12.18
CA LEU A 70 0.91 10.20 13.30
C LEU A 70 1.06 8.76 13.83
N CYS A 71 1.13 7.77 12.95
CA CYS A 71 1.37 6.37 13.33
C CYS A 71 2.65 6.24 14.16
N LYS A 72 3.74 6.86 13.70
CA LYS A 72 5.02 6.90 14.44
C LYS A 72 4.87 7.53 15.82
N LYS A 73 4.18 8.67 15.90
CA LYS A 73 3.92 9.38 17.18
C LYS A 73 3.13 8.53 18.18
N LEU A 74 2.17 7.72 17.67
CA LEU A 74 1.25 6.93 18.49
C LEU A 74 1.69 5.47 18.67
N ASP A 75 2.85 5.07 18.13
CA ASP A 75 3.35 3.69 18.11
C ASP A 75 2.37 2.71 17.43
N VAL A 76 1.76 3.15 16.31
CA VAL A 76 0.84 2.37 15.50
C VAL A 76 1.59 1.73 14.33
N GLY A 77 1.55 0.40 14.20
CA GLY A 77 2.22 -0.34 13.13
C GLY A 77 1.59 -0.09 11.76
N ILE A 78 2.42 0.06 10.72
CA ILE A 78 1.97 0.26 9.34
C ILE A 78 2.14 -1.03 8.55
N ILE A 79 1.04 -1.48 7.93
CA ILE A 79 0.97 -2.62 7.01
C ILE A 79 0.74 -2.08 5.61
N ALA A 80 1.77 -2.10 4.75
CA ALA A 80 1.66 -1.65 3.38
C ALA A 80 0.97 -2.73 2.52
N ARG A 81 -0.16 -2.38 1.89
CA ARG A 81 -0.86 -3.22 0.92
C ARG A 81 -0.73 -2.66 -0.49
N VAL A 82 -1.08 -3.48 -1.49
CA VAL A 82 -1.02 -3.12 -2.92
C VAL A 82 0.40 -2.64 -3.35
N PRO A 83 1.46 -3.37 -2.95
CA PRO A 83 2.83 -2.93 -3.23
C PRO A 83 3.15 -2.89 -4.72
N PHE A 84 2.38 -3.60 -5.55
CA PHE A 84 2.56 -3.66 -7.00
C PHE A 84 1.54 -2.82 -7.79
N ASP A 85 0.85 -1.89 -7.16
CA ASP A 85 -0.13 -1.00 -7.79
C ASP A 85 -1.10 -1.78 -8.71
N GLU A 86 -1.86 -2.70 -8.11
CA GLU A 86 -2.81 -3.60 -8.79
C GLU A 86 -2.18 -4.47 -9.91
N GLY A 87 -0.86 -4.49 -9.97
CA GLY A 87 -0.07 -5.28 -10.91
C GLY A 87 0.74 -4.46 -11.91
N SER A 88 0.57 -3.16 -12.02
CA SER A 88 1.33 -2.31 -12.96
C SER A 88 2.84 -2.35 -12.65
N LEU A 89 3.22 -2.32 -11.37
CA LEU A 89 4.61 -2.42 -10.90
C LEU A 89 5.22 -3.83 -11.00
N THR A 90 4.50 -4.80 -11.57
CA THR A 90 5.11 -6.08 -11.96
C THR A 90 5.93 -5.98 -13.23
N GLY A 91 5.73 -4.92 -14.02
CA GLY A 91 6.38 -4.72 -15.32
C GLY A 91 5.88 -5.65 -16.42
N LEU A 92 4.83 -6.44 -16.15
CA LEU A 92 4.26 -7.41 -17.09
C LEU A 92 3.12 -6.86 -17.95
N MET A 93 2.54 -5.72 -17.55
CA MET A 93 1.47 -5.09 -18.31
C MET A 93 2.02 -4.38 -19.54
N THR A 94 1.25 -4.49 -20.62
CA THR A 94 1.45 -3.77 -21.90
C THR A 94 0.17 -3.04 -22.26
N TYR A 95 0.20 -2.21 -23.28
CA TYR A 95 -1.00 -1.51 -23.78
C TYR A 95 -2.08 -2.46 -24.33
N GLU A 96 -1.71 -3.71 -24.66
CA GLU A 96 -2.60 -4.76 -25.15
C GLU A 96 -3.07 -5.71 -24.05
N THR A 97 -2.70 -5.46 -22.78
CA THR A 97 -3.11 -6.32 -21.68
C THR A 97 -4.62 -6.33 -21.53
N THR A 98 -5.19 -7.52 -21.45
CA THR A 98 -6.62 -7.73 -21.22
C THR A 98 -6.84 -8.62 -20.01
N PHE A 99 -8.00 -8.50 -19.37
CA PHE A 99 -8.40 -9.31 -18.24
C PHE A 99 -9.71 -10.03 -18.55
N PRO A 100 -9.94 -11.24 -18.00
CA PRO A 100 -11.23 -11.92 -18.10
C PRO A 100 -12.37 -11.03 -17.58
N ALA A 101 -13.57 -11.18 -18.14
CA ALA A 101 -14.72 -10.33 -17.79
C ALA A 101 -15.18 -10.49 -16.32
N ASP A 102 -14.87 -11.62 -15.70
CA ASP A 102 -15.13 -11.92 -14.29
C ASP A 102 -13.99 -11.49 -13.35
N ASP A 103 -12.91 -10.95 -13.89
CA ASP A 103 -11.80 -10.36 -13.11
C ASP A 103 -12.09 -8.86 -12.91
N TRP A 104 -12.12 -8.38 -11.66
CA TRP A 104 -12.36 -6.98 -11.34
C TRP A 104 -11.39 -6.02 -12.06
N ARG A 105 -10.21 -6.49 -12.44
CA ARG A 105 -9.25 -5.68 -13.20
C ARG A 105 -9.73 -5.33 -14.61
N SER A 106 -10.70 -6.06 -15.16
CA SER A 106 -11.32 -5.73 -16.45
C SER A 106 -12.09 -4.40 -16.40
N THR A 107 -12.64 -4.06 -15.23
CA THR A 107 -13.33 -2.77 -15.00
C THR A 107 -12.38 -1.69 -14.48
N TYR A 108 -11.32 -2.06 -13.78
CA TYR A 108 -10.34 -1.11 -13.27
C TYR A 108 -9.38 -0.62 -14.36
N PHE A 109 -8.84 -1.54 -15.17
CA PHE A 109 -7.92 -1.20 -16.27
C PHE A 109 -8.68 -0.94 -17.58
N VAL A 110 -9.58 0.04 -17.55
CA VAL A 110 -10.12 0.61 -18.80
C VAL A 110 -8.98 1.21 -19.62
N PRO A 111 -9.12 1.43 -20.95
CA PRO A 111 -8.02 1.84 -21.82
C PRO A 111 -7.20 3.02 -21.31
N GLU A 112 -7.86 4.02 -20.73
CA GLU A 112 -7.21 5.22 -20.18
C GLU A 112 -6.33 4.90 -18.98
N ASN A 113 -6.84 4.07 -18.05
CA ASN A 113 -6.10 3.68 -16.86
C ASN A 113 -4.97 2.70 -17.19
N LEU A 114 -5.23 1.75 -18.09
CA LEU A 114 -4.20 0.81 -18.54
C LEU A 114 -3.03 1.56 -19.18
N THR A 115 -3.31 2.47 -20.12
CA THR A 115 -2.28 3.28 -20.78
C THR A 115 -1.46 4.07 -19.77
N SER A 116 -2.12 4.81 -18.89
CA SER A 116 -1.44 5.60 -17.86
C SER A 116 -0.61 4.74 -16.91
N SER A 117 -1.12 3.58 -16.50
CA SER A 117 -0.39 2.66 -15.60
C SER A 117 0.84 2.06 -16.27
N VAL A 118 0.74 1.72 -17.54
CA VAL A 118 1.87 1.20 -18.35
C VAL A 118 2.93 2.28 -18.55
N ASP A 119 2.53 3.52 -18.85
CA ASP A 119 3.46 4.64 -19.03
C ASP A 119 4.24 4.92 -17.73
N HIS A 120 3.56 5.01 -16.60
CA HIS A 120 4.21 5.21 -15.29
C HIS A 120 5.17 4.05 -14.94
N ALA A 121 4.76 2.81 -15.17
CA ALA A 121 5.62 1.65 -14.94
C ALA A 121 6.84 1.63 -15.88
N ASN A 122 6.67 1.99 -17.16
CA ASN A 122 7.76 2.08 -18.12
C ASN A 122 8.76 3.19 -17.76
N ALA A 123 8.30 4.31 -17.19
CA ALA A 123 9.17 5.40 -16.75
C ALA A 123 10.13 4.98 -15.62
N LEU A 124 9.82 3.92 -14.88
CA LEU A 124 10.69 3.36 -13.83
C LEU A 124 11.78 2.43 -14.39
N LYS A 125 11.60 1.84 -15.57
CA LYS A 125 12.55 0.86 -16.12
C LYS A 125 13.99 1.37 -16.26
N PRO A 126 14.23 2.63 -16.70
CA PRO A 126 15.58 3.18 -16.76
C PRO A 126 16.27 3.32 -15.39
N LEU A 127 15.52 3.31 -14.31
CA LEU A 127 16.03 3.44 -12.93
C LEU A 127 16.41 2.08 -12.31
N LEU A 128 16.10 0.96 -12.96
CA LEU A 128 16.36 -0.37 -12.42
C LEU A 128 17.87 -0.62 -12.26
N PRO A 129 18.34 -0.96 -11.06
CA PRO A 129 19.71 -1.43 -10.87
C PRO A 129 19.98 -2.69 -11.68
N THR A 130 21.22 -2.89 -12.07
CA THR A 130 21.65 -4.11 -12.80
C THR A 130 21.31 -5.36 -11.98
N GLY A 131 20.55 -6.27 -12.57
CA GLY A 131 20.15 -7.54 -11.97
C GLY A 131 18.91 -7.46 -11.07
N MET A 132 18.29 -6.30 -10.88
CA MET A 132 17.06 -6.12 -10.14
C MET A 132 15.87 -6.01 -11.09
N ASP A 133 14.76 -6.66 -10.79
CA ASP A 133 13.50 -6.48 -11.51
C ASP A 133 12.60 -5.43 -10.86
N LEU A 134 11.54 -5.02 -11.58
CA LEU A 134 10.65 -3.97 -11.10
C LEU A 134 9.88 -4.37 -9.83
N PRO A 135 9.37 -5.61 -9.68
CA PRO A 135 8.77 -6.06 -8.42
C PRO A 135 9.72 -5.97 -7.21
N GLU A 136 10.98 -6.36 -7.38
CA GLU A 136 11.97 -6.25 -6.30
C GLU A 136 12.21 -4.80 -5.92
N MET A 137 12.42 -3.92 -6.92
CA MET A 137 12.59 -2.48 -6.67
C MET A 137 11.38 -1.88 -5.97
N ALA A 138 10.15 -2.28 -6.34
CA ALA A 138 8.92 -1.81 -5.71
C ALA A 138 8.84 -2.23 -4.23
N LEU A 139 9.17 -3.49 -3.90
CA LEU A 139 9.18 -3.95 -2.51
C LEU A 139 10.28 -3.27 -1.70
N ARG A 140 11.49 -3.16 -2.24
CA ARG A 140 12.61 -2.49 -1.55
C ARG A 140 12.38 -1.00 -1.35
N PHE A 141 11.65 -0.33 -2.24
CA PHE A 141 11.21 1.06 -2.03
C PHE A 141 10.34 1.19 -0.78
N ILE A 142 9.38 0.29 -0.59
CA ILE A 142 8.52 0.29 0.59
C ILE A 142 9.32 -0.03 1.86
N LEU A 143 10.20 -1.04 1.80
CA LEU A 143 11.08 -1.44 2.91
C LEU A 143 12.12 -0.37 3.29
N ALA A 144 12.44 0.54 2.36
CA ALA A 144 13.33 1.67 2.65
C ALA A 144 12.67 2.72 3.56
N ASN A 145 11.35 2.68 3.74
CA ASN A 145 10.66 3.55 4.68
C ASN A 145 10.65 2.92 6.08
N PRO A 146 11.36 3.50 7.07
CA PRO A 146 11.53 2.90 8.40
C PRO A 146 10.24 2.87 9.23
N ASP A 147 9.21 3.61 8.82
CA ASP A 147 7.92 3.64 9.52
C ASP A 147 7.01 2.46 9.09
N VAL A 148 7.35 1.74 8.00
CA VAL A 148 6.60 0.56 7.54
C VAL A 148 7.02 -0.69 8.29
N GLY A 149 6.09 -1.31 9.01
CA GLY A 149 6.34 -2.53 9.76
C GLY A 149 6.35 -3.80 8.91
N THR A 150 5.50 -3.88 7.89
CA THR A 150 5.42 -5.03 6.98
C THR A 150 4.71 -4.71 5.67
N ILE A 151 4.93 -5.58 4.66
CA ILE A 151 4.28 -5.52 3.36
C ILE A 151 3.48 -6.81 3.15
N ILE A 152 2.30 -6.71 2.54
CA ILE A 152 1.46 -7.86 2.18
C ILE A 152 1.32 -8.01 0.66
N PRO A 153 2.37 -8.49 -0.05
CA PRO A 153 2.34 -8.71 -1.49
C PRO A 153 1.53 -9.96 -1.86
N GLY A 154 1.05 -10.02 -3.10
CA GLY A 154 0.40 -11.22 -3.64
C GLY A 154 1.38 -12.39 -3.77
N MET A 155 1.05 -13.54 -3.13
CA MET A 155 1.92 -14.74 -3.06
C MET A 155 1.22 -16.01 -3.55
N ARG A 156 0.43 -15.94 -4.63
CA ARG A 156 -0.34 -17.09 -5.14
C ARG A 156 0.52 -18.23 -5.71
N LYS A 157 1.75 -17.94 -6.15
CA LYS A 157 2.67 -18.94 -6.71
C LYS A 157 3.90 -19.04 -5.84
N ILE A 158 4.48 -20.27 -5.70
CA ILE A 158 5.69 -20.51 -4.90
C ILE A 158 6.83 -19.55 -5.30
N LYS A 159 7.04 -19.34 -6.60
CA LYS A 159 8.07 -18.39 -7.08
C LYS A 159 7.88 -16.98 -6.51
N HIS A 160 6.63 -16.52 -6.35
CA HIS A 160 6.35 -15.19 -5.80
C HIS A 160 6.61 -15.16 -4.28
N VAL A 161 6.33 -16.27 -3.58
CA VAL A 161 6.70 -16.39 -2.16
C VAL A 161 8.21 -16.24 -2.00
N VAL A 162 8.97 -17.01 -2.78
CA VAL A 162 10.44 -17.01 -2.71
C VAL A 162 11.00 -15.62 -3.05
N SER A 163 10.58 -15.01 -4.18
CA SER A 163 11.11 -13.71 -4.61
C SER A 163 10.71 -12.57 -3.65
N ASN A 164 9.47 -12.56 -3.16
CA ASN A 164 9.02 -11.51 -2.25
C ASN A 164 9.72 -11.58 -0.89
N ILE A 165 9.89 -12.79 -0.33
CA ILE A 165 10.60 -12.97 0.95
C ILE A 165 12.08 -12.62 0.80
N ALA A 166 12.70 -12.91 -0.34
CA ALA A 166 14.10 -12.57 -0.59
C ALA A 166 14.38 -11.05 -0.48
N CYS A 167 13.37 -10.19 -0.70
CA CYS A 167 13.52 -8.74 -0.52
C CYS A 167 13.72 -8.32 0.95
N SER A 168 13.46 -9.22 1.92
CA SER A 168 13.62 -8.96 3.37
C SER A 168 15.02 -9.38 3.89
N ASP A 169 16.02 -9.33 3.04
CA ASP A 169 17.42 -9.70 3.35
C ASP A 169 18.22 -8.59 4.05
N GLY A 170 17.60 -7.44 4.30
CA GLY A 170 18.24 -6.26 4.88
C GLY A 170 18.99 -5.38 3.87
N ALA A 171 19.07 -5.78 2.59
CA ALA A 171 19.63 -4.91 1.57
C ALA A 171 18.66 -3.78 1.20
N THR A 172 19.17 -2.56 1.16
CA THR A 172 18.39 -1.35 0.87
C THR A 172 18.72 -0.80 -0.52
N LEU A 173 17.79 -0.03 -1.09
CA LEU A 173 18.08 0.82 -2.24
C LEU A 173 19.00 1.96 -1.79
N SER A 174 19.83 2.48 -2.71
CA SER A 174 20.60 3.69 -2.39
C SER A 174 19.67 4.90 -2.17
N ASP A 175 20.08 5.83 -1.31
CA ASP A 175 19.31 7.04 -1.02
C ASP A 175 18.99 7.84 -2.29
N ASN A 176 19.95 7.90 -3.24
CA ASN A 176 19.75 8.55 -4.52
C ASN A 176 18.63 7.88 -5.33
N LEU A 177 18.58 6.55 -5.38
CA LEU A 177 17.52 5.83 -6.09
C LEU A 177 16.17 6.03 -5.39
N VAL A 178 16.12 5.97 -4.08
CA VAL A 178 14.88 6.26 -3.32
C VAL A 178 14.39 7.67 -3.62
N ALA A 179 15.29 8.66 -3.63
CA ALA A 179 14.96 10.05 -3.96
C ALA A 179 14.42 10.21 -5.40
N GLU A 180 14.99 9.47 -6.37
CA GLU A 180 14.47 9.45 -7.74
C GLU A 180 13.08 8.78 -7.80
N LEU A 181 12.91 7.63 -7.14
CA LEU A 181 11.61 6.92 -7.11
C LEU A 181 10.51 7.78 -6.46
N ARG A 182 10.84 8.60 -5.46
CA ARG A 182 9.89 9.54 -4.84
C ARG A 182 9.30 10.55 -5.83
N LYS A 183 10.01 10.91 -6.89
CA LYS A 183 9.51 11.81 -7.95
C LYS A 183 8.43 11.20 -8.81
N HIS A 184 8.24 9.88 -8.74
CA HIS A 184 7.19 9.14 -9.45
C HIS A 184 5.88 9.04 -8.66
N ARG A 185 5.73 9.76 -7.54
CA ARG A 185 4.44 9.91 -6.87
C ARG A 185 3.37 10.36 -7.88
N TRP A 186 2.26 9.63 -7.90
CA TRP A 186 1.19 9.85 -8.86
C TRP A 186 -0.09 10.27 -8.14
N GLU A 187 -0.44 11.54 -8.24
CA GLU A 187 -1.66 12.12 -7.64
C GLU A 187 -2.88 11.76 -8.50
N ARG A 188 -3.37 10.54 -8.31
CA ARG A 188 -4.59 10.08 -8.97
C ARG A 188 -5.82 10.57 -8.23
N GLN A 189 -6.91 10.76 -9.00
CA GLN A 189 -8.23 11.09 -8.47
C GLN A 189 -9.16 9.89 -8.63
N PRO A 190 -10.16 9.72 -7.73
CA PRO A 190 -11.20 8.72 -7.91
C PRO A 190 -11.93 8.90 -9.25
N THR A 191 -12.21 7.80 -9.90
CA THR A 191 -13.01 7.74 -11.14
C THR A 191 -14.10 6.69 -10.98
N GLU A 192 -15.07 6.64 -11.89
CA GLU A 192 -16.17 5.66 -11.83
C GLU A 192 -15.66 4.22 -11.84
N TRP A 193 -14.54 3.96 -12.53
CA TRP A 193 -13.93 2.62 -12.62
C TRP A 193 -12.92 2.29 -11.50
N SER A 194 -12.59 3.25 -10.64
CA SER A 194 -11.56 3.08 -9.60
C SER A 194 -12.12 3.11 -8.16
N GLN A 195 -13.44 3.08 -8.00
CA GLN A 195 -14.12 3.13 -6.71
C GLN A 195 -14.25 1.75 -6.07
#